data_13eb13d0ed874c5e57319e4c05ad614a
#
_entry.id   13eb13d0ed874c5e57319e4c05ad614a
#
_cell.length_a   1.000
_cell.length_b   1.000
_cell.length_c   1.000
_cell.angle_alpha   90.00
_cell.angle_beta   90.00
_cell.angle_gamma   90.00
#
_symmetry.space_group_name_H-M   'P 1'
#
loop_
_entity.id
_entity.type
_entity.pdbx_description
1 polymer ?
#
loop_
_entity_poly.entity_id
_entity_poly.type
_entity_poly.pdbx_seq_one_letter_code
_entity_poly.pdbx_strand_id
1 'polypeptide(L)'
;MILGMNDDRFLAIRVMLLPKDTNAHGTIFGGVILSQIDLAAAVEARRHTRHRVVTVAMREVVFHAPVHVGDIVSFYTRLASIGRTSITVEVDVEARRADQPDVGVKVTEATVVYVAVDDAGNKVPVKGS
;
A
#
# COMPACT_ATOMS: atom_id res chain seq x y z
N MET A 1 -10.95 3.18 22.83
CA MET A 1 -10.64 4.42 22.29
C MET A 1 -11.00 4.51 20.80
N ILE A 2 -11.08 5.63 20.35
CA ILE A 2 -11.66 5.89 19.06
C ILE A 2 -10.63 6.25 18.03
N LEU A 3 -9.60 5.48 17.99
CA LEU A 3 -8.52 5.69 17.05
C LEU A 3 -9.01 5.80 15.62
N GLY A 4 -9.90 4.92 15.25
CA GLY A 4 -10.41 4.90 13.89
C GLY A 4 -11.17 6.13 13.51
N MET A 5 -11.66 6.89 14.48
CA MET A 5 -12.47 8.06 14.17
C MET A 5 -11.66 9.23 13.65
N ASN A 6 -10.35 9.26 14.00
CA ASN A 6 -9.46 10.29 13.50
C ASN A 6 -8.53 9.77 12.41
N ASP A 7 -8.74 8.52 12.02
CA ASP A 7 -7.89 7.85 11.05
C ASP A 7 -8.54 7.99 9.68
N ASP A 8 -7.92 8.79 8.82
CA ASP A 8 -8.39 9.00 7.46
C ASP A 8 -7.84 7.96 6.49
N ARG A 9 -7.21 6.92 7.03
CA ARG A 9 -6.66 5.86 6.22
C ARG A 9 -7.75 4.95 5.68
N PHE A 10 -7.53 4.45 4.49
CA PHE A 10 -8.42 3.51 3.83
C PHE A 10 -7.78 2.13 3.85
N LEU A 11 -8.50 1.13 4.33
CA LEU A 11 -8.01 -0.25 4.28
C LEU A 11 -8.18 -0.77 2.86
N ALA A 12 -7.08 -0.81 2.11
CA ALA A 12 -7.12 -1.20 0.70
C ALA A 12 -7.00 -2.71 0.53
N ILE A 13 -6.12 -3.35 1.31
CA ILE A 13 -5.86 -4.80 1.22
C ILE A 13 -5.64 -5.34 2.62
N ARG A 14 -6.20 -6.51 2.88
CA ARG A 14 -5.89 -7.30 4.07
C ARG A 14 -5.67 -8.72 3.63
N VAL A 15 -4.54 -9.32 4.01
CA VAL A 15 -4.14 -10.61 3.47
C VAL A 15 -3.34 -11.38 4.52
N MET A 16 -3.41 -12.72 4.42
CA MET A 16 -2.54 -13.62 5.16
C MET A 16 -1.46 -14.11 4.20
N LEU A 17 -0.19 -13.92 4.55
CA LEU A 17 0.90 -14.31 3.69
C LEU A 17 1.35 -15.73 4.02
N LEU A 18 1.79 -16.45 3.00
CA LEU A 18 1.96 -17.90 3.02
C LEU A 18 3.44 -18.28 3.06
N PRO A 19 3.75 -19.56 3.40
CA PRO A 19 5.15 -20.02 3.41
C PRO A 19 5.90 -19.78 2.10
N LYS A 20 5.22 -19.84 0.96
CA LYS A 20 5.85 -19.59 -0.35
C LYS A 20 6.40 -18.16 -0.48
N ASP A 21 5.97 -17.27 0.39
CA ASP A 21 6.37 -15.85 0.34
C ASP A 21 7.57 -15.56 1.24
N THR A 22 8.20 -16.60 1.83
CA THR A 22 9.29 -16.41 2.78
C THR A 22 10.63 -16.25 2.10
N ASN A 23 11.55 -15.61 2.83
CA ASN A 23 12.96 -15.52 2.45
C ASN A 23 13.76 -16.63 3.15
N ALA A 24 15.09 -16.60 3.00
CA ALA A 24 15.97 -17.60 3.60
C ALA A 24 15.98 -17.59 5.13
N HIS A 25 15.48 -16.50 5.74
CA HIS A 25 15.45 -16.35 7.20
C HIS A 25 14.13 -16.78 7.82
N GLY A 26 13.17 -17.22 7.00
CA GLY A 26 11.86 -17.66 7.51
C GLY A 26 10.86 -16.54 7.74
N THR A 27 11.16 -15.30 7.35
CA THR A 27 10.21 -14.20 7.37
C THR A 27 9.74 -13.92 5.96
N ILE A 28 8.68 -13.11 5.85
CA ILE A 28 8.14 -12.76 4.54
C ILE A 28 9.14 -11.90 3.76
N PHE A 29 9.38 -12.26 2.52
CA PHE A 29 10.31 -11.56 1.65
C PHE A 29 9.84 -10.12 1.43
N GLY A 30 10.78 -9.15 1.58
CA GLY A 30 10.44 -7.73 1.46
C GLY A 30 9.80 -7.35 0.12
N GLY A 31 10.22 -8.01 -0.96
CA GLY A 31 9.64 -7.76 -2.28
C GLY A 31 8.16 -8.12 -2.35
N VAL A 32 7.72 -9.13 -1.58
CA VAL A 32 6.30 -9.47 -1.50
C VAL A 32 5.53 -8.32 -0.86
N ILE A 33 6.06 -7.76 0.22
CA ILE A 33 5.43 -6.61 0.88
C ILE A 33 5.36 -5.43 -0.09
N LEU A 34 6.44 -5.16 -0.82
CA LEU A 34 6.47 -4.04 -1.77
C LEU A 34 5.47 -4.23 -2.90
N SER A 35 5.31 -5.46 -3.41
CA SER A 35 4.32 -5.71 -4.46
C SER A 35 2.91 -5.48 -3.97
N GLN A 36 2.60 -5.87 -2.73
CA GLN A 36 1.29 -5.63 -2.14
C GLN A 36 1.07 -4.14 -1.86
N ILE A 37 2.13 -3.42 -1.47
CA ILE A 37 2.06 -1.97 -1.29
C ILE A 37 1.66 -1.31 -2.60
N ASP A 38 2.27 -1.73 -3.71
CA ASP A 38 1.94 -1.16 -5.03
C ASP A 38 0.48 -1.42 -5.39
N LEU A 39 0.00 -2.64 -5.15
CA LEU A 39 -1.41 -2.96 -5.42
C LEU A 39 -2.35 -2.13 -4.53
N ALA A 40 -2.04 -2.02 -3.25
CA ALA A 40 -2.86 -1.26 -2.32
C ALA A 40 -2.93 0.22 -2.70
N ALA A 41 -1.77 0.80 -3.02
CA ALA A 41 -1.71 2.19 -3.42
C ALA A 41 -2.46 2.43 -4.73
N ALA A 42 -2.43 1.46 -5.66
CA ALA A 42 -3.20 1.56 -6.90
C ALA A 42 -4.71 1.58 -6.62
N VAL A 43 -5.16 0.79 -5.64
CA VAL A 43 -6.57 0.81 -5.24
C VAL A 43 -6.95 2.21 -4.77
N GLU A 44 -6.10 2.84 -3.95
CA GLU A 44 -6.35 4.21 -3.50
C GLU A 44 -6.32 5.20 -4.66
N ALA A 45 -5.31 5.12 -5.52
CA ALA A 45 -5.16 6.04 -6.64
C ALA A 45 -6.39 6.01 -7.56
N ARG A 46 -6.92 4.81 -7.80
CA ARG A 46 -8.08 4.65 -8.69
C ARG A 46 -9.37 5.22 -8.11
N ARG A 47 -9.39 5.55 -6.84
CA ARG A 47 -10.54 6.23 -6.23
C ARG A 47 -10.61 7.71 -6.63
N HIS A 48 -9.54 8.25 -7.21
CA HIS A 48 -9.40 9.68 -7.47
C HIS A 48 -9.34 10.02 -8.95
N THR A 49 -9.43 9.04 -9.82
CA THR A 49 -9.43 9.27 -11.27
C THR A 49 -10.19 8.14 -11.97
N ARG A 50 -10.75 8.46 -13.12
CA ARG A 50 -11.37 7.46 -13.99
C ARG A 50 -10.38 6.88 -14.99
N HIS A 51 -9.20 7.49 -15.08
CA HIS A 51 -8.17 7.06 -16.02
C HIS A 51 -7.37 5.90 -15.45
N ARG A 52 -6.68 5.19 -16.33
CA ARG A 52 -5.72 4.19 -15.94
C ARG A 52 -4.55 4.88 -15.25
N VAL A 53 -3.95 4.22 -14.26
CA VAL A 53 -2.77 4.76 -13.58
C VAL A 53 -1.60 3.81 -13.74
N VAL A 54 -0.42 4.38 -13.84
CA VAL A 54 0.83 3.61 -13.89
C VAL A 54 1.74 4.07 -12.77
N THR A 55 2.43 3.12 -12.14
CA THR A 55 3.39 3.40 -11.08
C THR A 55 4.64 4.02 -11.67
N VAL A 56 5.04 5.18 -11.18
CA VAL A 56 6.26 5.82 -11.65
C VAL A 56 7.35 5.89 -10.59
N ALA A 57 6.99 5.80 -9.31
CA ALA A 57 7.98 5.81 -8.24
C ALA A 57 7.43 5.16 -6.99
N MET A 58 8.30 4.51 -6.24
CA MET A 58 8.05 4.09 -4.88
C MET A 58 9.24 4.59 -4.07
N ARG A 59 8.98 5.37 -3.04
CA ARG A 59 10.04 6.04 -2.32
C ARG A 59 9.75 6.06 -0.83
N GLU A 60 10.79 6.40 -0.06
CA GLU A 60 10.67 6.53 1.38
C GLU A 60 10.19 5.23 2.01
N VAL A 61 10.67 4.10 1.47
CA VAL A 61 10.31 2.77 1.97
C VAL A 61 11.13 2.51 3.24
N VAL A 62 10.43 2.21 4.32
CA VAL A 62 11.08 1.86 5.60
C VAL A 62 10.47 0.58 6.11
N PHE A 63 11.32 -0.42 6.37
CA PHE A 63 10.91 -1.68 6.99
C PHE A 63 11.23 -1.58 8.48
N HIS A 64 10.17 -1.51 9.30
CA HIS A 64 10.31 -1.33 10.75
C HIS A 64 10.41 -2.66 11.48
N ALA A 65 9.74 -3.70 10.97
CA ALA A 65 9.68 -5.00 11.62
C ALA A 65 9.41 -6.08 10.59
N PRO A 66 9.83 -7.33 10.85
CA PRO A 66 9.55 -8.42 9.93
C PRO A 66 8.08 -8.85 9.98
N VAL A 67 7.62 -9.42 8.88
CA VAL A 67 6.32 -10.08 8.79
C VAL A 67 6.56 -11.59 8.84
N HIS A 68 5.74 -12.28 9.62
CA HIS A 68 5.87 -13.73 9.80
C HIS A 68 4.75 -14.47 9.08
N VAL A 69 5.02 -15.73 8.74
CA VAL A 69 3.97 -16.59 8.19
C VAL A 69 2.82 -16.69 9.18
N GLY A 70 1.60 -16.53 8.65
CA GLY A 70 0.40 -16.57 9.48
C GLY A 70 -0.05 -15.22 10.00
N ASP A 71 0.77 -14.19 9.84
CA ASP A 71 0.35 -12.84 10.21
C ASP A 71 -0.79 -12.40 9.29
N ILE A 72 -1.73 -11.67 9.86
CA ILE A 72 -2.74 -10.94 9.08
C ILE A 72 -2.16 -9.56 8.81
N VAL A 73 -1.97 -9.24 7.53
CA VAL A 73 -1.29 -8.01 7.12
C VAL A 73 -2.29 -7.09 6.47
N SER A 74 -2.37 -5.87 6.97
CA SER A 74 -3.30 -4.84 6.50
C SER A 74 -2.51 -3.69 5.88
N PHE A 75 -2.93 -3.29 4.70
CA PHE A 75 -2.31 -2.21 3.93
C PHE A 75 -3.29 -1.05 3.91
N TYR A 76 -2.96 -0.02 4.69
CA TYR A 76 -3.77 1.20 4.79
C TYR A 76 -3.19 2.26 3.88
N THR A 77 -4.06 2.94 3.17
CA THR A 77 -3.65 3.97 2.23
C THR A 77 -4.25 5.32 2.60
N ARG A 78 -3.57 6.37 2.19
CA ARG A 78 -4.05 7.73 2.34
C ARG A 78 -3.56 8.54 1.14
N LEU A 79 -4.46 9.34 0.58
CA LEU A 79 -4.08 10.26 -0.47
C LEU A 79 -3.17 11.35 0.12
N ALA A 80 -1.97 11.49 -0.41
CA ALA A 80 -1.04 12.53 0.02
C ALA A 80 -1.23 13.80 -0.81
N SER A 81 -1.31 13.65 -2.13
CA SER A 81 -1.49 14.82 -3.00
C SER A 81 -1.93 14.40 -4.39
N ILE A 82 -2.55 15.34 -5.10
CA ILE A 82 -2.89 15.18 -6.51
C ILE A 82 -2.24 16.33 -7.26
N GLY A 83 -1.37 16.00 -8.21
CA GLY A 83 -0.83 16.95 -9.16
C GLY A 83 -1.69 16.98 -10.41
N ARG A 84 -1.23 17.66 -11.46
CA ARG A 84 -2.02 17.74 -12.70
C ARG A 84 -2.22 16.35 -13.31
N THR A 85 -1.16 15.54 -13.40
CA THR A 85 -1.22 14.20 -13.98
C THR A 85 -0.84 13.12 -12.99
N SER A 86 -0.46 13.47 -11.76
CA SER A 86 0.08 12.51 -10.77
C SER A 86 -0.81 12.40 -9.54
N ILE A 87 -0.71 11.26 -8.90
CA ILE A 87 -1.39 10.98 -7.63
C ILE A 87 -0.34 10.37 -6.71
N THR A 88 -0.17 10.94 -5.53
CA THR A 88 0.76 10.45 -4.52
C THR A 88 -0.02 9.84 -3.37
N VAL A 89 0.33 8.60 -3.03
CA VAL A 89 -0.35 7.81 -2.01
C VAL A 89 0.65 7.38 -0.95
N GLU A 90 0.28 7.54 0.31
CA GLU A 90 1.04 6.99 1.43
C GLU A 90 0.43 5.67 1.84
N VAL A 91 1.29 4.70 2.16
CA VAL A 91 0.86 3.37 2.58
C VAL A 91 1.51 3.03 3.91
N ASP A 92 0.69 2.62 4.87
CA ASP A 92 1.12 2.07 6.15
C ASP A 92 0.74 0.59 6.19
N VAL A 93 1.69 -0.26 6.54
CA VAL A 93 1.47 -1.70 6.61
C VAL A 93 1.56 -2.13 8.07
N GLU A 94 0.51 -2.81 8.53
CA GLU A 94 0.44 -3.33 9.90
C GLU A 94 0.20 -4.82 9.86
N ALA A 95 0.84 -5.53 10.79
CA ALA A 95 0.66 -6.97 10.94
C ALA A 95 0.07 -7.27 12.30
N ARG A 96 -0.79 -8.29 12.35
CA ARG A 96 -1.28 -8.87 13.59
C ARG A 96 -0.80 -10.31 13.66
N ARG A 97 -0.09 -10.63 14.72
CA ARG A 97 0.47 -11.95 14.92
C ARG A 97 -0.62 -12.96 15.26
N ALA A 98 -0.43 -14.20 14.84
CA ALA A 98 -1.41 -15.25 15.11
C ALA A 98 -1.60 -15.49 16.60
N ASP A 99 -0.54 -15.35 17.40
CA ASP A 99 -0.58 -15.58 18.84
C ASP A 99 -0.97 -14.34 19.64
N GLN A 100 -1.05 -13.17 19.01
CA GLN A 100 -1.42 -11.91 19.65
C GLN A 100 -2.31 -11.09 18.72
N PRO A 101 -3.52 -11.59 18.42
CA PRO A 101 -4.35 -10.96 17.38
C PRO A 101 -4.83 -9.55 17.72
N ASP A 102 -4.75 -9.16 19.00
CA ASP A 102 -5.17 -7.83 19.40
C ASP A 102 -4.06 -6.78 19.27
N VAL A 103 -2.84 -7.21 18.97
CA VAL A 103 -1.69 -6.31 18.90
C VAL A 103 -1.35 -6.06 17.43
N GLY A 104 -1.44 -4.79 17.04
CA GLY A 104 -1.00 -4.36 15.72
C GLY A 104 0.46 -3.90 15.78
N VAL A 105 1.25 -4.35 14.82
CA VAL A 105 2.65 -3.98 14.70
C VAL A 105 2.84 -3.26 13.38
N LYS A 106 3.38 -2.05 13.41
CA LYS A 106 3.73 -1.35 12.17
C LYS A 106 4.96 -2.03 11.58
N VAL A 107 4.84 -2.54 10.36
CA VAL A 107 5.92 -3.31 9.73
C VAL A 107 6.61 -2.56 8.60
N THR A 108 5.88 -1.74 7.84
CA THR A 108 6.45 -1.06 6.69
C THR A 108 5.67 0.21 6.41
N GLU A 109 6.34 1.17 5.79
CA GLU A 109 5.66 2.34 5.21
C GLU A 109 6.34 2.69 3.90
N ALA A 110 5.60 3.35 3.02
CA ALA A 110 6.11 3.78 1.73
C ALA A 110 5.24 4.87 1.13
N THR A 111 5.80 5.59 0.18
CA THR A 111 5.07 6.55 -0.64
C THR A 111 5.14 6.08 -2.09
N VAL A 112 4.00 6.02 -2.76
CA VAL A 112 3.91 5.56 -4.15
C VAL A 112 3.32 6.66 -5.01
N VAL A 113 3.95 6.91 -6.16
CA VAL A 113 3.50 7.94 -7.09
C VAL A 113 2.99 7.28 -8.36
N TYR A 114 1.79 7.67 -8.77
CA TYR A 114 1.15 7.22 -9.99
C TYR A 114 0.96 8.37 -10.96
N VAL A 115 0.89 8.04 -12.24
CA VAL A 115 0.54 9.00 -13.28
C VAL A 115 -0.69 8.47 -14.01
N ALA A 116 -1.65 9.34 -14.24
CA ALA A 116 -2.83 9.00 -15.03
C ALA A 116 -2.47 9.00 -16.51
N VAL A 117 -2.93 7.97 -17.22
CA VAL A 117 -2.62 7.80 -18.63
C VAL A 117 -3.86 7.41 -19.42
N ASP A 118 -3.85 7.72 -20.71
CA ASP A 118 -4.88 7.26 -21.64
C ASP A 118 -4.53 5.85 -22.16
N ASP A 119 -5.34 5.33 -23.07
CA ASP A 119 -5.15 3.98 -23.60
C ASP A 119 -3.86 3.83 -24.40
N ALA A 120 -3.33 4.93 -24.92
CA ALA A 120 -2.05 4.93 -25.64
C ALA A 120 -0.85 5.11 -24.71
N GLY A 121 -1.07 5.30 -23.42
CA GLY A 121 -0.01 5.49 -22.44
C GLY A 121 0.44 6.93 -22.28
N ASN A 122 -0.27 7.88 -22.88
CA ASN A 122 0.06 9.30 -22.74
C ASN A 122 -0.49 9.84 -21.44
N LYS A 123 0.27 10.74 -20.80
CA LYS A 123 -0.18 11.39 -19.58
C LYS A 123 -1.43 12.21 -19.82
N VAL A 124 -2.39 12.10 -18.90
CA VAL A 124 -3.62 12.89 -18.95
C VAL A 124 -3.88 13.48 -17.57
N PRO A 125 -4.64 14.58 -17.50
CA PRO A 125 -4.99 15.14 -16.20
C PRO A 125 -5.73 14.11 -15.35
N VAL A 126 -5.42 14.09 -14.07
CA VAL A 126 -6.07 13.19 -13.11
C VAL A 126 -7.57 13.43 -13.11
N LYS A 127 -7.97 14.71 -13.13
CA LYS A 127 -9.37 15.09 -13.15
C LYS A 127 -9.73 15.50 -14.56
N GLY A 128 -10.95 15.14 -14.94
CA GLY A 128 -11.43 15.42 -16.25
C GLY A 128 -11.73 14.16 -17.03
N SER A 129 -12.22 14.35 -18.22
CA SER A 129 -12.65 13.25 -19.09
C SER A 129 -11.52 12.73 -19.99
#